data_9c5b6868208ea235d16233ef13fd5a13
#
_entry.id   9c5b6868208ea235d16233ef13fd5a13
#
_cell.length_a   1.000
_cell.length_b   1.000
_cell.length_c   1.000
_cell.angle_alpha   90.00
_cell.angle_beta   90.00
_cell.angle_gamma   90.00
#
_symmetry.space_group_name_H-M   'P 1'
#
loop_
_entity.id
_entity.type
_entity.pdbx_description
1 polymer ?
#
loop_
_entity_poly.entity_id
_entity_poly.type
_entity_poly.pdbx_seq_one_letter_code
_entity_poly.pdbx_strand_id
1 'polypeptide(L)'
;MKIGIISDTHGFLDPQIKKLFTGVDHILHAGDVGDAFIAFELEQIAPVTVVVGNTDLGLSFKETEVVTLADKKFLVHHIVNPAAMTDKVRARIIKEKPDVVVFGHTHKKFAEAVNGVLFFNPGYAGKPKFGTERSVAIMHCDESGIRHEFIPI
;
A
#
# COMPACT_ATOMS: atom_id res chain seq x y z
N MET A 1 -11.89 -11.67 1.87
CA MET A 1 -10.55 -11.38 2.37
C MET A 1 -10.46 -9.92 2.77
N LYS A 2 -9.88 -9.64 3.94
CA LYS A 2 -9.69 -8.28 4.48
C LYS A 2 -8.21 -7.91 4.43
N ILE A 3 -7.85 -6.83 3.76
CA ILE A 3 -6.47 -6.44 3.48
C ILE A 3 -6.21 -5.07 4.12
N GLY A 4 -5.19 -4.96 4.98
CA GLY A 4 -4.69 -3.68 5.49
C GLY A 4 -3.77 -3.04 4.46
N ILE A 5 -3.93 -1.74 4.21
CA ILE A 5 -3.05 -1.01 3.28
C ILE A 5 -2.46 0.21 4.00
N ILE A 6 -1.14 0.31 3.96
CA ILE A 6 -0.37 1.35 4.65
C ILE A 6 0.78 1.82 3.76
N SER A 7 1.21 3.06 3.90
CA SER A 7 2.35 3.63 3.17
C SER A 7 2.98 4.80 3.92
N ASP A 8 4.22 5.13 3.56
CA ASP A 8 4.89 6.35 4.00
C ASP A 8 4.98 6.46 5.54
N THR A 9 5.38 5.37 6.18
CA THR A 9 5.59 5.28 7.63
C THR A 9 6.84 6.00 8.10
N HIS A 10 7.88 6.08 7.24
CA HIS A 10 9.13 6.79 7.54
C HIS A 10 9.72 6.43 8.92
N GLY A 11 9.78 5.14 9.25
CA GLY A 11 10.34 4.64 10.50
C GLY A 11 9.44 4.83 11.73
N PHE A 12 8.17 5.19 11.53
CA PHE A 12 7.19 5.33 12.61
C PHE A 12 5.96 4.48 12.35
N LEU A 13 5.64 3.59 13.26
CA LEU A 13 4.37 2.85 13.25
C LEU A 13 3.46 3.38 14.36
N ASP A 14 2.32 3.96 13.96
CA ASP A 14 1.34 4.46 14.93
C ASP A 14 0.80 3.29 15.77
N PRO A 15 0.78 3.41 17.12
CA PRO A 15 0.27 2.34 17.98
C PRO A 15 -1.17 1.90 17.68
N GLN A 16 -1.98 2.75 17.06
CA GLN A 16 -3.35 2.42 16.67
C GLN A 16 -3.41 1.35 15.57
N ILE A 17 -2.35 1.20 14.75
CA ILE A 17 -2.33 0.28 13.61
C ILE A 17 -2.62 -1.15 14.04
N LYS A 18 -2.06 -1.59 15.16
CA LYS A 18 -2.29 -2.93 15.69
C LYS A 18 -3.78 -3.21 15.94
N LYS A 19 -4.51 -2.20 16.45
CA LYS A 19 -5.95 -2.30 16.68
C LYS A 19 -6.74 -2.21 15.37
N LEU A 20 -6.39 -1.26 14.51
CA LEU A 20 -7.10 -1.01 13.25
C LEU A 20 -6.96 -2.19 12.27
N PHE A 21 -5.82 -2.85 12.26
CA PHE A 21 -5.56 -4.01 11.42
C PHE A 21 -5.89 -5.35 12.09
N THR A 22 -6.56 -5.34 13.23
CA THR A 22 -7.04 -6.58 13.85
C THR A 22 -7.95 -7.35 12.88
N GLY A 23 -7.60 -8.63 12.64
CA GLY A 23 -8.37 -9.51 11.77
C GLY A 23 -8.23 -9.22 10.27
N VAL A 24 -7.19 -8.50 9.83
CA VAL A 24 -6.81 -8.49 8.43
C VAL A 24 -6.12 -9.81 8.08
N ASP A 25 -6.31 -10.27 6.85
CA ASP A 25 -5.71 -11.51 6.35
C ASP A 25 -4.32 -11.27 5.75
N HIS A 26 -4.06 -10.05 5.31
CA HIS A 26 -2.80 -9.64 4.68
C HIS A 26 -2.59 -8.13 4.81
N ILE A 27 -1.34 -7.67 4.77
CA ILE A 27 -1.00 -6.25 4.79
C ILE A 27 -0.14 -5.91 3.57
N LEU A 28 -0.47 -4.80 2.89
CA LEU A 28 0.33 -4.23 1.82
C LEU A 28 0.96 -2.91 2.30
N HIS A 29 2.30 -2.82 2.24
CA HIS A 29 3.02 -1.57 2.53
C HIS A 29 3.64 -1.01 1.25
N ALA A 30 3.19 0.15 0.83
CA ALA A 30 3.53 0.74 -0.47
C ALA A 30 4.81 1.61 -0.46
N GLY A 31 5.76 1.34 0.44
CA GLY A 31 7.09 1.98 0.43
C GLY A 31 7.23 3.20 1.34
N ASP A 32 8.43 3.77 1.34
CA ASP A 32 8.92 4.75 2.33
C ASP A 32 8.69 4.23 3.76
N VAL A 33 9.18 3.01 3.97
CA VAL A 33 9.07 2.27 5.23
C VAL A 33 9.91 2.93 6.32
N GLY A 34 11.13 3.33 5.97
CA GLY A 34 12.09 4.04 6.80
C GLY A 34 12.93 3.14 7.71
N ASP A 35 12.39 2.02 8.18
CA ASP A 35 13.08 1.04 9.02
C ASP A 35 12.48 -0.35 8.80
N ALA A 36 13.33 -1.37 8.61
CA ALA A 36 12.89 -2.76 8.44
C ALA A 36 12.07 -3.29 9.63
N PHE A 37 12.26 -2.73 10.81
CA PHE A 37 11.49 -3.06 12.01
C PHE A 37 9.98 -2.80 11.84
N ILE A 38 9.60 -1.83 11.01
CA ILE A 38 8.17 -1.57 10.67
C ILE A 38 7.53 -2.81 10.04
N ALA A 39 8.20 -3.44 9.07
CA ALA A 39 7.71 -4.65 8.44
C ALA A 39 7.58 -5.80 9.46
N PHE A 40 8.58 -5.97 10.32
CA PHE A 40 8.55 -6.96 11.39
C PHE A 40 7.37 -6.75 12.36
N GLU A 41 7.09 -5.51 12.77
CA GLU A 41 5.94 -5.17 13.62
C GLU A 41 4.60 -5.48 12.94
N LEU A 42 4.49 -5.17 11.64
CA LEU A 42 3.30 -5.49 10.86
C LEU A 42 3.10 -7.00 10.69
N GLU A 43 4.17 -7.77 10.53
CA GLU A 43 4.14 -9.23 10.44
C GLU A 43 3.59 -9.91 11.72
N GLN A 44 3.66 -9.22 12.87
CA GLN A 44 3.01 -9.70 14.10
C GLN A 44 1.47 -9.63 14.04
N ILE A 45 0.92 -8.93 13.05
CA ILE A 45 -0.54 -8.78 12.85
C ILE A 45 -1.01 -9.75 11.77
N ALA A 46 -0.38 -9.74 10.59
CA ALA A 46 -0.70 -10.58 9.45
C ALA A 46 0.49 -10.66 8.48
N PRO A 47 0.51 -11.60 7.52
CA PRO A 47 1.51 -11.62 6.46
C PRO A 47 1.61 -10.28 5.73
N VAL A 48 2.83 -9.84 5.40
CA VAL A 48 3.09 -8.52 4.81
C VAL A 48 3.75 -8.66 3.43
N THR A 49 3.25 -7.91 2.46
CA THR A 49 3.95 -7.61 1.21
C THR A 49 4.42 -6.16 1.28
N VAL A 50 5.72 -5.94 1.13
CA VAL A 50 6.34 -4.62 1.29
C VAL A 50 7.26 -4.32 0.12
N VAL A 51 7.26 -3.05 -0.33
CA VAL A 51 8.21 -2.55 -1.33
C VAL A 51 9.04 -1.41 -0.75
N VAL A 52 10.20 -1.12 -1.36
CA VAL A 52 10.96 0.08 -1.01
C VAL A 52 10.33 1.32 -1.64
N GLY A 53 10.43 2.44 -0.94
CA GLY A 53 10.21 3.78 -1.49
C GLY A 53 11.52 4.49 -1.83
N ASN A 54 11.43 5.73 -2.27
CA ASN A 54 12.61 6.51 -2.68
C ASN A 54 13.49 6.96 -1.50
N THR A 55 13.00 6.90 -0.26
CA THR A 55 13.78 7.21 0.95
C THR A 55 14.37 5.97 1.63
N ASP A 56 14.05 4.76 1.18
CA ASP A 56 14.41 3.49 1.81
C ASP A 56 15.80 2.98 1.38
N LEU A 57 16.81 3.83 1.44
CA LEU A 57 18.19 3.46 1.10
C LEU A 57 18.72 2.42 2.09
N GLY A 58 19.18 1.29 1.56
CA GLY A 58 19.76 0.19 2.35
C GLY A 58 18.76 -0.82 2.88
N LEU A 59 17.46 -0.68 2.62
CA LEU A 59 16.48 -1.73 2.90
C LEU A 59 16.46 -2.77 1.77
N SER A 60 16.31 -4.05 2.13
CA SER A 60 16.40 -5.19 1.21
C SER A 60 15.05 -5.64 0.63
N PHE A 61 14.04 -4.76 0.61
CA PHE A 61 12.77 -5.07 -0.04
C PHE A 61 12.87 -4.84 -1.56
N LYS A 62 11.97 -5.43 -2.32
CA LYS A 62 11.90 -5.19 -3.77
C LYS A 62 11.29 -3.82 -4.08
N GLU A 63 11.58 -3.29 -5.23
CA GLU A 63 10.98 -2.06 -5.74
C GLU A 63 9.51 -2.26 -6.17
N THR A 64 9.19 -3.47 -6.65
CA THR A 64 7.85 -3.84 -7.10
C THR A 64 7.53 -5.25 -6.64
N GLU A 65 6.38 -5.44 -6.03
CA GLU A 65 5.82 -6.76 -5.70
C GLU A 65 4.49 -6.97 -6.42
N VAL A 66 4.25 -8.22 -6.77
CA VAL A 66 2.96 -8.65 -7.32
C VAL A 66 2.48 -9.83 -6.50
N VAL A 67 1.28 -9.71 -5.95
CA VAL A 67 0.68 -10.75 -5.11
C VAL A 67 -0.79 -10.97 -5.51
N THR A 68 -1.23 -12.22 -5.47
CA THR A 68 -2.65 -12.56 -5.69
C THR A 68 -3.32 -12.84 -4.35
N LEU A 69 -4.35 -12.07 -4.04
CA LEU A 69 -5.12 -12.14 -2.80
C LEU A 69 -6.61 -12.22 -3.16
N ALA A 70 -7.32 -13.26 -2.69
CA ALA A 70 -8.74 -13.50 -3.02
C ALA A 70 -9.03 -13.40 -4.53
N ASP A 71 -8.24 -14.09 -5.35
CA ASP A 71 -8.31 -14.10 -6.82
C ASP A 71 -8.14 -12.73 -7.49
N LYS A 72 -7.73 -11.71 -6.74
CA LYS A 72 -7.37 -10.37 -7.25
C LYS A 72 -5.86 -10.20 -7.25
N LYS A 73 -5.33 -9.69 -8.35
CA LYS A 73 -3.90 -9.43 -8.51
C LYS A 73 -3.60 -7.98 -8.10
N PHE A 74 -2.72 -7.84 -7.12
CA PHE A 74 -2.21 -6.57 -6.62
C PHE A 74 -0.80 -6.36 -7.13
N LEU A 75 -0.54 -5.20 -7.72
CA LEU A 75 0.81 -4.71 -7.99
C LEU A 75 1.10 -3.59 -6.99
N VAL A 76 2.17 -3.73 -6.22
CA VAL A 76 2.61 -2.73 -5.25
C VAL A 76 3.90 -2.08 -5.75
N HIS A 77 3.90 -0.76 -5.88
CA HIS A 77 5.05 0.04 -6.32
C HIS A 77 4.92 1.45 -5.74
N HIS A 78 6.00 2.00 -5.18
CA HIS A 78 5.89 3.23 -4.39
C HIS A 78 5.49 4.46 -5.19
N ILE A 79 6.14 4.72 -6.32
CA ILE A 79 5.91 5.93 -7.13
C ILE A 79 5.12 5.58 -8.39
N VAL A 80 3.82 5.90 -8.35
CA VAL A 80 2.93 5.74 -9.51
C VAL A 80 2.13 7.03 -9.69
N ASN A 81 2.18 7.58 -10.91
CA ASN A 81 1.27 8.64 -11.33
C ASN A 81 0.33 8.07 -12.41
N PRO A 82 -0.94 7.79 -12.10
CA PRO A 82 -1.87 7.20 -13.07
C PRO A 82 -2.05 8.02 -14.35
N ALA A 83 -1.87 9.34 -14.28
CA ALA A 83 -1.98 10.25 -15.44
C ALA A 83 -0.70 10.32 -16.27
N ALA A 84 0.47 9.97 -15.70
CA ALA A 84 1.77 10.10 -16.35
C ALA A 84 2.75 9.03 -15.85
N MET A 85 2.43 7.75 -16.07
CA MET A 85 3.27 6.63 -15.66
C MET A 85 4.60 6.59 -16.42
N THR A 86 5.68 6.24 -15.72
CA THR A 86 6.96 5.92 -16.35
C THR A 86 6.81 4.69 -17.25
N ASP A 87 7.67 4.56 -18.26
CA ASP A 87 7.63 3.40 -19.17
C ASP A 87 7.83 2.07 -18.41
N LYS A 88 8.68 2.07 -17.39
CA LYS A 88 8.93 0.90 -16.52
C LYS A 88 7.66 0.44 -15.80
N VAL A 89 6.97 1.35 -15.16
CA VAL A 89 5.72 1.06 -14.42
C VAL A 89 4.62 0.62 -15.38
N ARG A 90 4.47 1.33 -16.49
CA ARG A 90 3.48 1.00 -17.53
C ARG A 90 3.71 -0.41 -18.09
N ALA A 91 4.95 -0.74 -18.46
CA ALA A 91 5.32 -2.06 -18.97
C ALA A 91 5.01 -3.17 -17.95
N ARG A 92 5.26 -2.91 -16.66
CA ARG A 92 4.95 -3.86 -15.60
C ARG A 92 3.45 -4.09 -15.46
N ILE A 93 2.64 -3.03 -15.48
CA ILE A 93 1.17 -3.12 -15.42
C ILE A 93 0.63 -3.88 -16.63
N ILE A 94 1.12 -3.62 -17.85
CA ILE A 94 0.71 -4.33 -19.06
C ILE A 94 1.04 -5.83 -18.96
N LYS A 95 2.22 -6.16 -18.46
CA LYS A 95 2.67 -7.55 -18.29
C LYS A 95 1.85 -8.30 -17.26
N GLU A 96 1.70 -7.72 -16.07
CA GLU A 96 1.09 -8.39 -14.92
C GLU A 96 -0.43 -8.37 -14.95
N LYS A 97 -1.03 -7.38 -15.60
CA LYS A 97 -2.50 -7.16 -15.67
C LYS A 97 -3.15 -7.19 -14.28
N PRO A 98 -2.71 -6.31 -13.36
CA PRO A 98 -3.26 -6.29 -12.01
C PRO A 98 -4.71 -5.79 -12.00
N ASP A 99 -5.48 -6.23 -11.01
CA ASP A 99 -6.79 -5.65 -10.68
C ASP A 99 -6.61 -4.33 -9.89
N VAL A 100 -5.55 -4.28 -9.06
CA VAL A 100 -5.24 -3.13 -8.20
C VAL A 100 -3.76 -2.78 -8.29
N VAL A 101 -3.47 -1.49 -8.42
CA VAL A 101 -2.12 -0.92 -8.26
C VAL A 101 -2.10 -0.11 -6.97
N VAL A 102 -1.34 -0.57 -5.98
CA VAL A 102 -1.17 0.11 -4.69
C VAL A 102 0.13 0.91 -4.70
N PHE A 103 0.05 2.18 -4.32
CA PHE A 103 1.19 3.09 -4.33
C PHE A 103 1.16 4.07 -3.15
N GLY A 104 2.22 4.85 -2.97
CA GLY A 104 2.37 5.85 -1.91
C GLY A 104 2.90 7.18 -2.43
N HIS A 105 3.97 7.70 -1.79
CA HIS A 105 4.77 8.85 -2.20
C HIS A 105 4.08 10.22 -2.13
N THR A 106 2.86 10.35 -2.61
CA THR A 106 2.16 11.65 -2.64
C THR A 106 1.64 12.09 -1.28
N HIS A 107 1.61 11.18 -0.29
CA HIS A 107 1.02 11.38 1.04
C HIS A 107 -0.48 11.73 1.01
N LYS A 108 -1.18 11.45 -0.09
CA LYS A 108 -2.59 11.77 -0.30
C LYS A 108 -3.39 10.53 -0.61
N LYS A 109 -4.56 10.42 0.01
CA LYS A 109 -5.54 9.38 -0.32
C LYS A 109 -5.91 9.47 -1.80
N PHE A 110 -5.95 8.32 -2.47
CA PHE A 110 -6.36 8.22 -3.87
C PHE A 110 -7.03 6.87 -4.14
N ALA A 111 -8.14 6.88 -4.86
CA ALA A 111 -8.82 5.67 -5.30
C ALA A 111 -9.59 5.96 -6.58
N GLU A 112 -9.03 5.58 -7.73
CA GLU A 112 -9.68 5.74 -9.04
C GLU A 112 -9.43 4.52 -9.93
N ALA A 113 -10.47 4.09 -10.63
CA ALA A 113 -10.35 3.05 -11.64
C ALA A 113 -10.02 3.67 -13.00
N VAL A 114 -8.95 3.21 -13.61
CA VAL A 114 -8.51 3.63 -14.95
C VAL A 114 -8.33 2.38 -15.79
N ASN A 115 -9.05 2.27 -16.91
CA ASN A 115 -9.03 1.11 -17.80
C ASN A 115 -9.21 -0.23 -17.07
N GLY A 116 -10.12 -0.28 -16.10
CA GLY A 116 -10.43 -1.48 -15.33
C GLY A 116 -9.45 -1.82 -14.21
N VAL A 117 -8.40 -1.02 -13.99
CA VAL A 117 -7.43 -1.17 -12.89
C VAL A 117 -7.73 -0.13 -11.82
N LEU A 118 -7.89 -0.57 -10.58
CA LEU A 118 -8.01 0.34 -9.44
C LEU A 118 -6.62 0.84 -9.01
N PHE A 119 -6.36 2.14 -9.15
CA PHE A 119 -5.18 2.80 -8.58
C PHE A 119 -5.51 3.29 -7.18
N PHE A 120 -4.71 2.87 -6.20
CA PHE A 120 -5.02 3.06 -4.79
C PHE A 120 -3.81 3.52 -3.97
N ASN A 121 -3.97 4.65 -3.25
CA ASN A 121 -2.98 5.16 -2.30
C ASN A 121 -3.67 5.36 -0.94
N PRO A 122 -3.20 4.71 0.14
CA PRO A 122 -3.84 4.79 1.46
C PRO A 122 -3.64 6.15 2.15
N GLY A 123 -2.74 6.99 1.64
CA GLY A 123 -2.31 8.23 2.28
C GLY A 123 -1.04 8.06 3.11
N TYR A 124 -0.79 8.99 4.00
CA TYR A 124 0.39 9.09 4.85
C TYR A 124 0.18 8.47 6.23
N ALA A 125 1.04 7.54 6.63
CA ALA A 125 0.97 6.86 7.93
C ALA A 125 2.13 7.17 8.89
N GLY A 126 3.03 8.09 8.53
CA GLY A 126 4.17 8.47 9.36
C GLY A 126 3.80 9.34 10.57
N LYS A 127 4.82 9.92 11.22
CA LYS A 127 4.62 10.80 12.38
C LYS A 127 3.68 11.96 12.08
N PRO A 128 2.86 12.39 13.06
CA PRO A 128 2.02 13.57 12.90
C PRO A 128 2.83 14.79 12.40
N LYS A 129 2.33 15.44 11.37
CA LYS A 129 2.89 16.68 10.81
C LYS A 129 1.78 17.69 10.64
N PHE A 130 2.05 18.96 10.97
CA PHE A 130 1.11 20.05 10.77
C PHE A 130 0.65 20.11 9.30
N GLY A 131 -0.66 20.20 9.08
CA GLY A 131 -1.26 20.32 7.76
C GLY A 131 -1.24 19.03 6.91
N THR A 132 -0.82 17.89 7.47
CA THR A 132 -0.83 16.60 6.76
C THR A 132 -1.87 15.67 7.36
N GLU A 133 -2.85 15.26 6.55
CA GLU A 133 -3.78 14.20 6.93
C GLU A 133 -3.01 12.86 7.01
N ARG A 134 -3.35 12.08 8.03
CA ARG A 134 -2.79 10.74 8.22
C ARG A 134 -3.88 9.71 8.04
N SER A 135 -3.57 8.64 7.34
CA SER A 135 -4.54 7.57 7.09
C SER A 135 -3.87 6.25 6.72
N VAL A 136 -4.60 5.20 6.98
CA VAL A 136 -4.41 3.87 6.41
C VAL A 136 -5.71 3.47 5.73
N ALA A 137 -5.76 2.26 5.16
CA ALA A 137 -6.99 1.78 4.54
C ALA A 137 -7.22 0.30 4.84
N ILE A 138 -8.48 -0.09 4.79
CA ILE A 138 -8.91 -1.48 4.73
C ILE A 138 -9.57 -1.72 3.37
N MET A 139 -9.17 -2.80 2.72
CA MET A 139 -9.77 -3.25 1.47
C MET A 139 -10.41 -4.62 1.68
N HIS A 140 -11.64 -4.76 1.25
CA HIS A 140 -12.38 -6.03 1.25
C HIS A 140 -12.48 -6.57 -0.16
N CYS A 141 -11.99 -7.80 -0.35
CA CYS A 141 -12.07 -8.52 -1.62
C CYS A 141 -12.90 -9.79 -1.43
N ASP A 142 -13.96 -9.90 -2.18
CA ASP A 142 -14.86 -11.07 -2.21
C ASP A 142 -15.40 -11.29 -3.64
N GLU A 143 -16.30 -12.24 -3.78
CA GLU A 143 -16.93 -12.57 -5.07
C GLU A 143 -17.71 -11.38 -5.68
N SER A 144 -18.19 -10.44 -4.84
CA SER A 144 -18.90 -9.24 -5.29
C SER A 144 -17.98 -8.15 -5.82
N GLY A 145 -16.65 -8.25 -5.59
CA GLY A 145 -15.66 -7.31 -6.05
C GLY A 145 -14.75 -6.76 -4.96
N ILE A 146 -14.30 -5.52 -5.17
CA ILE A 146 -13.38 -4.80 -4.29
C ILE A 146 -14.10 -3.60 -3.67
N ARG A 147 -14.07 -3.52 -2.34
CA ARG A 147 -14.56 -2.37 -1.56
C ARG A 147 -13.45 -1.88 -0.67
N HIS A 148 -13.36 -0.60 -0.43
CA HIS A 148 -12.32 -0.02 0.42
C HIS A 148 -12.87 1.08 1.31
N GLU A 149 -12.18 1.31 2.43
CA GLU A 149 -12.40 2.43 3.33
C GLU A 149 -11.06 3.04 3.77
N PHE A 150 -11.00 4.37 3.82
CA PHE A 150 -9.89 5.10 4.40
C PHE A 150 -10.15 5.33 5.88
N ILE A 151 -9.15 5.05 6.71
CA ILE A 151 -9.24 5.18 8.16
C ILE A 151 -8.26 6.26 8.62
N PRO A 152 -8.75 7.39 9.15
CA PRO A 152 -7.89 8.42 9.74
C PRO A 152 -7.15 7.87 10.97
N ILE A 153 -5.91 8.31 11.16
CA ILE A 153 -5.07 7.95 12.32
C ILE A 153 -4.39 9.17 12.95
#